data_fe341753c32e9121a9f67bb5925adec3
#
_entry.id   fe341753c32e9121a9f67bb5925adec3
#
_cell.length_a   1.000
_cell.length_b   1.000
_cell.length_c   1.000
_cell.angle_alpha   90.00
_cell.angle_beta   90.00
_cell.angle_gamma   90.00
#
_symmetry.space_group_name_H-M   'P 1'
#
loop_
_entity.id
_entity.type
_entity.pdbx_description
1 polymer ?
#
loop_
_entity_poly.entity_id
_entity_poly.type
_entity_poly.pdbx_seq_one_letter_code
_entity_poly.pdbx_strand_id
1 'polypeptide(L)'
;LLEKTDINLSPDFKNIDPANLRVKGDPKGEYCLPYAWGTTGIFYNEKVTGPITGWADFLAIPEKTGGKITMLDDMREVMAVGLIMTGKSVNSTDPAELQAATDYLLEHKAGVSAFTYDVAPLITSGDIAAAQFFVGLNVLTKPIDGLKYVIPAEGGTMYQEAICVLASSPNKENAKKFMEFYLRPEIAAL
;
A
#
# COMPACT_ATOMS: atom_id res chain seq x y z
N LEU A 1 -21.15 -0.51 -14.92
CA LEU A 1 -19.92 0.26 -14.72
C LEU A 1 -18.70 -0.43 -15.31
N LEU A 2 -18.48 -1.74 -15.03
CA LEU A 2 -17.39 -2.53 -15.62
C LEU A 2 -17.91 -3.45 -16.72
N GLU A 3 -17.07 -3.69 -17.73
CA GLU A 3 -17.31 -4.69 -18.78
C GLU A 3 -17.00 -6.07 -18.24
N LYS A 4 -17.86 -7.04 -18.57
CA LYS A 4 -17.54 -8.45 -18.34
C LYS A 4 -16.53 -8.88 -19.39
N THR A 5 -15.31 -9.12 -18.95
CA THR A 5 -14.18 -9.41 -19.84
C THR A 5 -14.05 -10.90 -20.15
N ASP A 6 -14.60 -11.75 -19.26
CA ASP A 6 -14.43 -13.20 -19.29
C ASP A 6 -12.95 -13.63 -19.36
N ILE A 7 -12.07 -12.81 -18.77
CA ILE A 7 -10.61 -13.03 -18.77
C ILE A 7 -10.24 -14.35 -18.09
N ASN A 8 -11.08 -14.82 -17.17
CA ASN A 8 -10.95 -16.12 -16.52
C ASN A 8 -11.06 -17.32 -17.48
N LEU A 9 -11.54 -17.11 -18.71
CA LEU A 9 -11.59 -18.14 -19.76
C LEU A 9 -10.30 -18.20 -20.59
N SER A 10 -9.40 -17.24 -20.42
CA SER A 10 -8.09 -17.24 -21.08
C SER A 10 -7.25 -18.46 -20.64
N PRO A 11 -6.58 -19.16 -21.58
CA PRO A 11 -5.69 -20.27 -21.22
C PRO A 11 -4.56 -19.89 -20.25
N ASP A 12 -4.14 -18.63 -20.25
CA ASP A 12 -3.07 -18.10 -19.42
C ASP A 12 -3.55 -17.64 -18.04
N PHE A 13 -4.86 -17.62 -17.78
CA PHE A 13 -5.42 -17.28 -16.48
C PHE A 13 -4.92 -18.20 -15.35
N LYS A 14 -4.56 -19.45 -15.67
CA LYS A 14 -3.93 -20.42 -14.76
C LYS A 14 -2.60 -19.95 -14.17
N ASN A 15 -1.96 -18.93 -14.76
CA ASN A 15 -0.70 -18.37 -14.28
C ASN A 15 -0.89 -17.44 -13.09
N ILE A 16 -2.13 -17.04 -12.77
CA ILE A 16 -2.44 -16.23 -11.60
C ILE A 16 -2.43 -17.11 -10.36
N ASP A 17 -1.73 -16.64 -9.31
CA ASP A 17 -1.81 -17.29 -8.01
C ASP A 17 -3.27 -17.25 -7.51
N PRO A 18 -3.86 -18.41 -7.16
CA PRO A 18 -5.22 -18.49 -6.64
C PRO A 18 -5.47 -17.62 -5.40
N ALA A 19 -4.44 -17.30 -4.61
CA ALA A 19 -4.55 -16.38 -3.48
C ALA A 19 -4.98 -14.97 -3.91
N ASN A 20 -4.58 -14.55 -5.12
CA ASN A 20 -4.91 -13.24 -5.69
C ASN A 20 -6.29 -13.16 -6.35
N LEU A 21 -7.00 -14.28 -6.46
CA LEU A 21 -8.36 -14.33 -7.01
C LEU A 21 -9.46 -14.07 -5.98
N ARG A 22 -9.12 -13.80 -4.72
CA ARG A 22 -10.07 -13.62 -3.63
C ARG A 22 -10.62 -12.18 -3.53
N VAL A 23 -10.89 -11.55 -4.65
CA VAL A 23 -11.49 -10.20 -4.68
C VAL A 23 -12.97 -10.31 -4.37
N LYS A 24 -13.41 -9.69 -3.27
CA LYS A 24 -14.81 -9.77 -2.79
C LYS A 24 -15.84 -9.36 -3.85
N GLY A 25 -15.48 -8.41 -4.72
CA GLY A 25 -16.37 -7.89 -5.78
C GLY A 25 -16.35 -8.71 -7.06
N ASP A 26 -15.34 -9.54 -7.28
CA ASP A 26 -15.17 -10.37 -8.49
C ASP A 26 -14.53 -11.72 -8.17
N PRO A 27 -15.20 -12.57 -7.38
CA PRO A 27 -14.61 -13.82 -6.87
C PRO A 27 -14.29 -14.86 -7.95
N LYS A 28 -14.81 -14.66 -9.16
CA LYS A 28 -14.57 -15.54 -10.32
C LYS A 28 -13.60 -14.99 -11.34
N GLY A 29 -13.16 -13.72 -11.18
CA GLY A 29 -12.30 -13.05 -12.14
C GLY A 29 -12.96 -12.82 -13.50
N GLU A 30 -14.28 -12.57 -13.51
CA GLU A 30 -15.04 -12.37 -14.75
C GLU A 30 -14.90 -10.95 -15.30
N TYR A 31 -14.55 -9.98 -14.45
CA TYR A 31 -14.50 -8.55 -14.79
C TYR A 31 -13.08 -7.99 -14.81
N CYS A 32 -12.26 -8.38 -13.86
CA CYS A 32 -10.96 -7.78 -13.64
C CYS A 32 -9.84 -8.81 -13.57
N LEU A 33 -8.66 -8.40 -14.01
CA LEU A 33 -7.43 -9.15 -13.89
C LEU A 33 -6.65 -8.66 -12.67
N PRO A 34 -6.26 -9.52 -11.71
CA PRO A 34 -5.26 -9.14 -10.70
C PRO A 34 -3.98 -8.66 -11.37
N TYR A 35 -3.48 -7.50 -10.94
CA TYR A 35 -2.36 -6.82 -11.57
C TYR A 35 -1.12 -6.81 -10.68
N ALA A 36 -1.24 -6.20 -9.52
CA ALA A 36 -0.16 -6.06 -8.56
C ALA A 36 -0.70 -6.20 -7.14
N TRP A 37 0.16 -6.51 -6.21
CA TRP A 37 -0.13 -6.46 -4.79
C TRP A 37 1.09 -5.96 -4.02
N GLY A 38 0.86 -5.44 -2.86
CA GLY A 38 1.93 -4.96 -2.01
C GLY A 38 1.47 -4.73 -0.59
N THR A 39 2.40 -4.27 0.23
CA THR A 39 2.14 -3.94 1.62
C THR A 39 2.47 -2.47 1.87
N THR A 40 1.75 -1.87 2.81
CA THR A 40 2.12 -0.58 3.40
C THR A 40 2.82 -0.85 4.71
N GLY A 41 3.98 -0.24 4.87
CA GLY A 41 4.82 -0.38 6.05
C GLY A 41 5.62 0.90 6.30
N ILE A 42 6.78 0.75 6.89
CA ILE A 42 7.62 1.86 7.30
C ILE A 42 8.95 1.80 6.55
N PHE A 43 9.25 2.86 5.79
CA PHE A 43 10.60 3.16 5.36
C PHE A 43 11.29 4.04 6.40
N TYR A 44 12.54 3.73 6.73
CA TYR A 44 13.30 4.51 7.70
C TYR A 44 14.80 4.45 7.41
N ASN A 45 15.50 5.49 7.77
CA ASN A 45 16.96 5.50 7.75
C ASN A 45 17.50 5.05 9.11
N GLU A 46 17.95 3.80 9.18
CA GLU A 46 18.45 3.18 10.42
C GLU A 46 19.59 3.96 11.08
N LYS A 47 20.40 4.68 10.30
CA LYS A 47 21.48 5.52 10.83
C LYS A 47 20.98 6.74 11.60
N VAL A 48 19.75 7.17 11.32
CA VAL A 48 19.11 8.33 11.97
C VAL A 48 18.21 7.89 13.12
N THR A 49 17.39 6.86 12.88
CA THR A 49 16.34 6.44 13.81
C THR A 49 16.76 5.33 14.76
N GLY A 50 17.84 4.59 14.44
CA GLY A 50 18.04 3.25 14.97
C GLY A 50 17.05 2.25 14.39
N PRO A 51 17.01 1.00 14.87
CA PRO A 51 16.10 -0.03 14.40
C PRO A 51 14.65 0.32 14.74
N ILE A 52 13.75 0.13 13.76
CA ILE A 52 12.29 0.30 13.88
C ILE A 52 11.65 -1.06 13.69
N THR A 53 10.75 -1.44 14.58
CA THR A 53 10.05 -2.72 14.54
C THR A 53 8.55 -2.59 14.31
N GLY A 54 7.97 -1.42 14.59
CA GLY A 54 6.54 -1.22 14.50
C GLY A 54 6.11 0.24 14.47
N TRP A 55 4.78 0.43 14.47
CA TRP A 55 4.17 1.76 14.41
C TRP A 55 4.48 2.60 15.65
N ALA A 56 4.57 1.97 16.83
CA ALA A 56 4.92 2.67 18.05
C ALA A 56 6.32 3.31 17.96
N ASP A 57 7.29 2.58 17.42
CA ASP A 57 8.64 3.11 17.20
C ASP A 57 8.63 4.26 16.19
N PHE A 58 7.90 4.08 15.08
CA PHE A 58 7.76 5.08 14.01
C PHE A 58 7.19 6.40 14.53
N LEU A 59 6.07 6.34 15.25
CA LEU A 59 5.41 7.53 15.79
C LEU A 59 6.23 8.22 16.88
N ALA A 60 7.13 7.50 17.54
CA ALA A 60 8.02 8.05 18.56
C ALA A 60 9.30 8.70 17.99
N ILE A 61 9.60 8.57 16.68
CA ILE A 61 10.82 9.16 16.08
C ILE A 61 10.96 10.65 16.35
N PRO A 62 9.93 11.51 16.16
CA PRO A 62 10.06 12.94 16.37
C PRO A 62 10.52 13.30 17.78
N GLU A 63 9.99 12.65 18.80
CA GLU A 63 10.34 12.88 20.20
C GLU A 63 11.73 12.33 20.55
N LYS A 64 12.05 11.11 20.09
CA LYS A 64 13.29 10.42 20.45
C LYS A 64 14.52 10.96 19.74
N THR A 65 14.38 11.35 18.47
CA THR A 65 15.54 11.70 17.63
C THR A 65 15.49 13.10 17.03
N GLY A 66 14.35 13.80 17.13
CA GLY A 66 14.10 15.04 16.40
C GLY A 66 13.93 14.84 14.89
N GLY A 67 13.94 13.59 14.40
CA GLY A 67 13.74 13.26 13.00
C GLY A 67 12.30 13.52 12.55
N LYS A 68 12.13 14.00 11.33
CA LYS A 68 10.80 14.21 10.74
C LYS A 68 10.26 12.92 10.16
N ILE A 69 8.97 12.70 10.32
CA ILE A 69 8.25 11.59 9.68
C ILE A 69 7.15 12.12 8.78
N THR A 70 6.78 11.31 7.77
CA THR A 70 5.62 11.57 6.92
C THR A 70 4.70 10.37 6.89
N MET A 71 3.41 10.61 6.67
CA MET A 71 2.42 9.58 6.40
C MET A 71 1.83 9.79 5.00
N LEU A 72 1.19 8.76 4.45
CA LEU A 72 0.50 8.85 3.17
C LEU A 72 -0.62 9.89 3.22
N ASP A 73 -0.80 10.63 2.14
CA ASP A 73 -2.01 11.44 1.91
C ASP A 73 -3.16 10.51 1.45
N ASP A 74 -3.45 9.53 2.28
CA ASP A 74 -4.50 8.54 2.09
C ASP A 74 -5.21 8.27 3.41
N MET A 75 -6.45 8.71 3.50
CA MET A 75 -7.25 8.59 4.72
C MET A 75 -7.38 7.13 5.17
N ARG A 76 -7.53 6.18 4.24
CA ARG A 76 -7.69 4.77 4.58
C ARG A 76 -6.41 4.18 5.15
N GLU A 77 -5.26 4.50 4.56
CA GLU A 77 -3.95 4.04 5.02
C GLU A 77 -3.57 4.63 6.38
N VAL A 78 -3.86 5.92 6.59
CA VAL A 78 -3.62 6.57 7.88
C VAL A 78 -4.54 6.01 8.96
N MET A 79 -5.85 5.86 8.68
CA MET A 79 -6.79 5.26 9.62
C MET A 79 -6.45 3.81 9.97
N ALA A 80 -5.88 3.06 9.04
CA ALA A 80 -5.44 1.69 9.29
C ALA A 80 -4.39 1.64 10.40
N VAL A 81 -3.45 2.59 10.47
CA VAL A 81 -2.48 2.68 11.56
C VAL A 81 -3.19 2.89 12.91
N GLY A 82 -4.13 3.82 12.98
CA GLY A 82 -4.91 4.07 14.20
C GLY A 82 -5.70 2.84 14.64
N LEU A 83 -6.36 2.15 13.71
CA LEU A 83 -7.11 0.91 13.99
C LEU A 83 -6.19 -0.21 14.49
N ILE A 84 -5.04 -0.41 13.85
CA ILE A 84 -4.04 -1.41 14.27
C ILE A 84 -3.57 -1.10 15.69
N MET A 85 -3.18 0.15 15.95
CA MET A 85 -2.65 0.55 17.26
C MET A 85 -3.68 0.51 18.40
N THR A 86 -4.97 0.57 18.06
CA THR A 86 -6.08 0.35 19.02
C THR A 86 -6.57 -1.10 19.06
N GLY A 87 -5.88 -2.03 18.37
CA GLY A 87 -6.21 -3.46 18.36
C GLY A 87 -7.47 -3.80 17.58
N LYS A 88 -7.80 -2.99 16.55
CA LYS A 88 -9.01 -3.13 15.74
C LYS A 88 -8.68 -3.60 14.32
N SER A 89 -9.71 -4.12 13.63
CA SER A 89 -9.58 -4.51 12.23
C SER A 89 -9.38 -3.27 11.35
N VAL A 90 -8.43 -3.30 10.41
CA VAL A 90 -8.25 -2.26 9.38
C VAL A 90 -9.49 -2.07 8.48
N ASN A 91 -10.40 -3.02 8.51
CA ASN A 91 -11.66 -2.97 7.77
C ASN A 91 -12.88 -2.66 8.67
N SER A 92 -12.66 -2.21 9.90
CA SER A 92 -13.75 -1.82 10.77
C SER A 92 -14.55 -0.67 10.19
N THR A 93 -15.89 -0.77 10.35
CA THR A 93 -16.85 0.30 10.02
C THR A 93 -17.60 0.75 11.26
N ASP A 94 -17.22 0.26 12.43
CA ASP A 94 -17.84 0.64 13.70
C ASP A 94 -17.44 2.08 14.06
N PRO A 95 -18.41 3.01 14.27
CA PRO A 95 -18.09 4.40 14.55
C PRO A 95 -17.27 4.60 15.83
N ALA A 96 -17.46 3.78 16.87
CA ALA A 96 -16.71 3.90 18.10
C ALA A 96 -15.24 3.47 17.92
N GLU A 97 -15.00 2.43 17.14
CA GLU A 97 -13.64 1.98 16.78
C GLU A 97 -12.92 3.00 15.90
N LEU A 98 -13.64 3.58 14.92
CA LEU A 98 -13.10 4.65 14.09
C LEU A 98 -12.78 5.91 14.90
N GLN A 99 -13.63 6.26 15.88
CA GLN A 99 -13.35 7.38 16.76
C GLN A 99 -12.10 7.13 17.64
N ALA A 100 -11.99 5.94 18.23
CA ALA A 100 -10.81 5.59 19.04
C ALA A 100 -9.51 5.64 18.20
N ALA A 101 -9.55 5.15 16.97
CA ALA A 101 -8.43 5.23 16.03
C ALA A 101 -8.08 6.68 15.68
N THR A 102 -9.09 7.54 15.49
CA THR A 102 -8.92 8.97 15.23
C THR A 102 -8.27 9.67 16.42
N ASP A 103 -8.75 9.41 17.63
CA ASP A 103 -8.23 10.02 18.86
C ASP A 103 -6.75 9.64 19.05
N TYR A 104 -6.40 8.36 18.85
CA TYR A 104 -5.02 7.88 18.86
C TYR A 104 -4.12 8.61 17.86
N LEU A 105 -4.59 8.77 16.61
CA LEU A 105 -3.81 9.46 15.56
C LEU A 105 -3.65 10.97 15.88
N LEU A 106 -4.67 11.60 16.46
CA LEU A 106 -4.59 13.02 16.84
C LEU A 106 -3.57 13.27 17.92
N GLU A 107 -3.38 12.36 18.88
CA GLU A 107 -2.32 12.45 19.90
C GLU A 107 -0.92 12.49 19.28
N HIS A 108 -0.72 11.81 18.13
CA HIS A 108 0.59 11.73 17.46
C HIS A 108 0.74 12.70 16.28
N LYS A 109 -0.32 13.39 15.89
CA LYS A 109 -0.35 14.24 14.68
C LYS A 109 0.73 15.31 14.67
N ALA A 110 1.06 15.89 15.82
CA ALA A 110 2.07 16.95 15.93
C ALA A 110 3.47 16.49 15.48
N GLY A 111 3.76 15.19 15.54
CA GLY A 111 5.01 14.60 15.09
C GLY A 111 5.08 14.36 13.57
N VAL A 112 3.95 14.36 12.90
CA VAL A 112 3.88 14.13 11.44
C VAL A 112 4.10 15.44 10.70
N SER A 113 5.21 15.53 9.96
CA SER A 113 5.61 16.75 9.26
C SER A 113 4.79 17.01 7.99
N ALA A 114 4.30 15.97 7.32
CA ALA A 114 3.43 16.07 6.16
C ALA A 114 2.65 14.76 5.91
N PHE A 115 1.49 14.91 5.27
CA PHE A 115 0.78 13.82 4.62
C PHE A 115 1.03 13.95 3.12
N THR A 116 1.69 12.96 2.49
CA THR A 116 2.16 13.11 1.11
C THR A 116 2.47 11.77 0.45
N TYR A 117 2.33 11.72 -0.87
CA TYR A 117 2.89 10.66 -1.72
C TYR A 117 4.30 10.97 -2.21
N ASP A 118 4.80 12.19 -2.01
CA ASP A 118 6.10 12.65 -2.52
C ASP A 118 7.24 12.31 -1.53
N VAL A 119 7.35 11.04 -1.18
CA VAL A 119 8.31 10.53 -0.17
C VAL A 119 9.71 10.34 -0.77
N ALA A 120 9.83 9.90 -2.03
CA ALA A 120 11.12 9.56 -2.62
C ALA A 120 12.15 10.69 -2.59
N PRO A 121 11.83 11.94 -2.99
CA PRO A 121 12.77 13.05 -2.87
C PRO A 121 13.09 13.40 -1.40
N LEU A 122 12.11 13.38 -0.51
CA LEU A 122 12.28 13.76 0.90
C LEU A 122 13.20 12.80 1.66
N ILE A 123 13.07 11.49 1.43
CA ILE A 123 13.93 10.51 2.09
C ILE A 123 15.32 10.46 1.46
N THR A 124 15.42 10.76 0.15
CA THR A 124 16.70 10.82 -0.57
C THR A 124 17.53 12.03 -0.14
N SER A 125 16.91 13.19 0.10
CA SER A 125 17.58 14.39 0.58
C SER A 125 17.94 14.31 2.07
N GLY A 126 17.30 13.39 2.84
CA GLY A 126 17.41 13.33 4.28
C GLY A 126 16.52 14.35 5.02
N ASP A 127 15.56 14.96 4.34
CA ASP A 127 14.60 15.89 4.95
C ASP A 127 13.65 15.18 5.92
N ILE A 128 13.44 13.86 5.71
CA ILE A 128 12.69 12.99 6.60
C ILE A 128 13.53 11.80 7.04
N ALA A 129 13.31 11.35 8.26
CA ALA A 129 13.96 10.18 8.84
C ALA A 129 13.22 8.87 8.53
N ALA A 130 11.90 8.95 8.41
CA ALA A 130 11.05 7.80 8.10
C ALA A 130 9.73 8.22 7.45
N ALA A 131 9.07 7.24 6.79
CA ALA A 131 7.78 7.42 6.13
C ALA A 131 6.93 6.17 6.22
N GLN A 132 5.62 6.34 6.44
CA GLN A 132 4.63 5.34 6.07
C GLN A 132 4.50 5.35 4.54
N PHE A 133 4.79 4.21 3.89
CA PHE A 133 4.68 4.15 2.43
C PHE A 133 4.52 2.71 1.92
N PHE A 134 4.16 2.58 0.64
CA PHE A 134 4.07 1.33 -0.06
C PHE A 134 5.45 0.70 -0.30
N VAL A 135 5.55 -0.61 -0.24
CA VAL A 135 6.81 -1.37 -0.44
C VAL A 135 7.55 -0.98 -1.74
N GLY A 136 6.83 -0.52 -2.76
CA GLY A 136 7.37 -0.10 -4.05
C GLY A 136 8.31 1.13 -4.02
N LEU A 137 8.45 1.84 -2.90
CA LEU A 137 9.36 3.00 -2.80
C LEU A 137 10.81 2.64 -3.16
N ASN A 138 11.24 1.42 -2.88
CA ASN A 138 12.59 0.93 -3.23
C ASN A 138 12.89 1.00 -4.74
N VAL A 139 11.86 0.94 -5.59
CA VAL A 139 12.00 1.05 -7.05
C VAL A 139 12.13 2.51 -7.48
N LEU A 140 11.59 3.43 -6.69
CA LEU A 140 11.55 4.85 -7.00
C LEU A 140 12.79 5.62 -6.54
N THR A 141 13.62 5.01 -5.70
CA THR A 141 14.82 5.65 -5.14
C THR A 141 16.08 4.97 -5.64
N LYS A 142 17.16 5.75 -5.77
CA LYS A 142 18.50 5.17 -5.84
C LYS A 142 18.82 4.50 -4.51
N PRO A 143 19.73 3.51 -4.47
CA PRO A 143 20.15 2.92 -3.20
C PRO A 143 20.60 4.00 -2.21
N ILE A 144 19.94 4.03 -1.05
CA ILE A 144 20.23 4.96 0.04
C ILE A 144 20.83 4.13 1.17
N ASP A 145 22.02 4.51 1.60
CA ASP A 145 22.72 3.80 2.67
C ASP A 145 21.98 3.96 4.01
N GLY A 146 21.64 2.83 4.62
CA GLY A 146 20.85 2.78 5.85
C GLY A 146 19.35 2.79 5.65
N LEU A 147 18.83 2.93 4.41
CA LEU A 147 17.39 2.82 4.16
C LEU A 147 16.93 1.38 4.36
N LYS A 148 15.91 1.22 5.18
CA LYS A 148 15.26 -0.06 5.48
C LYS A 148 13.75 0.05 5.24
N TYR A 149 13.14 -1.09 4.96
CA TYR A 149 11.70 -1.26 4.99
C TYR A 149 11.32 -2.32 6.00
N VAL A 150 10.30 -2.06 6.79
CA VAL A 150 9.75 -3.03 7.74
C VAL A 150 8.23 -3.09 7.61
N ILE A 151 7.70 -4.31 7.64
CA ILE A 151 6.28 -4.53 7.92
C ILE A 151 6.15 -4.50 9.44
N PRO A 152 5.36 -3.58 10.00
CA PRO A 152 5.26 -3.39 11.45
C PRO A 152 4.80 -4.67 12.17
N ALA A 153 5.36 -4.91 13.35
CA ALA A 153 5.03 -6.09 14.15
C ALA A 153 3.56 -6.12 14.58
N GLU A 154 2.95 -4.97 14.76
CA GLU A 154 1.52 -4.84 15.07
C GLU A 154 0.62 -5.15 13.87
N GLY A 155 1.19 -5.20 12.67
CA GLY A 155 0.52 -5.43 11.40
C GLY A 155 0.61 -4.25 10.45
N GLY A 156 0.28 -4.50 9.18
CA GLY A 156 0.22 -3.50 8.12
C GLY A 156 -0.97 -3.78 7.20
N THR A 157 -1.21 -2.90 6.25
CA THR A 157 -2.18 -3.14 5.18
C THR A 157 -1.55 -3.92 4.04
N MET A 158 -2.36 -4.71 3.39
CA MET A 158 -2.05 -5.33 2.10
C MET A 158 -3.06 -4.81 1.08
N TYR A 159 -2.58 -4.33 -0.02
CA TYR A 159 -3.43 -3.91 -1.15
C TYR A 159 -3.26 -4.85 -2.33
N GLN A 160 -4.30 -4.92 -3.14
CA GLN A 160 -4.30 -5.65 -4.39
C GLN A 160 -4.93 -4.76 -5.47
N GLU A 161 -4.20 -4.57 -6.55
CA GLU A 161 -4.62 -3.81 -7.70
C GLU A 161 -5.16 -4.74 -8.79
N ALA A 162 -6.08 -4.23 -9.57
CA ALA A 162 -6.67 -4.99 -10.66
C ALA A 162 -6.86 -4.11 -11.91
N ILE A 163 -6.63 -4.69 -13.07
CA ILE A 163 -6.94 -4.09 -14.37
C ILE A 163 -8.37 -4.46 -14.73
N CYS A 164 -9.22 -3.47 -14.96
CA CYS A 164 -10.61 -3.64 -15.34
C CYS A 164 -10.92 -2.81 -16.59
N VAL A 165 -11.94 -3.21 -17.34
CA VAL A 165 -12.41 -2.49 -18.52
C VAL A 165 -13.71 -1.77 -18.17
N LEU A 166 -13.80 -0.48 -18.51
CA LEU A 166 -15.04 0.27 -18.34
C LEU A 166 -16.07 -0.16 -19.40
N ALA A 167 -17.32 -0.37 -19.00
CA ALA A 167 -18.41 -0.73 -19.91
C ALA A 167 -18.66 0.32 -21.01
N SER A 168 -18.32 1.59 -20.73
CA SER A 168 -18.42 2.70 -21.69
C SER A 168 -17.20 2.85 -22.62
N SER A 169 -16.15 2.03 -22.44
CA SER A 169 -14.94 2.14 -23.26
C SER A 169 -15.24 1.81 -24.74
N PRO A 170 -14.80 2.63 -25.69
CA PRO A 170 -14.88 2.30 -27.12
C PRO A 170 -13.82 1.28 -27.56
N ASN A 171 -12.82 0.99 -26.71
CA ASN A 171 -11.66 0.18 -27.06
C ASN A 171 -11.59 -1.15 -26.29
N LYS A 172 -12.75 -1.74 -25.97
CA LYS A 172 -12.86 -2.94 -25.12
C LYS A 172 -12.04 -4.12 -25.63
N GLU A 173 -12.07 -4.39 -26.94
CA GLU A 173 -11.32 -5.50 -27.53
C GLU A 173 -9.80 -5.33 -27.38
N ASN A 174 -9.30 -4.10 -27.55
CA ASN A 174 -7.88 -3.82 -27.34
C ASN A 174 -7.49 -3.92 -25.87
N ALA A 175 -8.37 -3.48 -24.96
CA ALA A 175 -8.16 -3.62 -23.53
C ALA A 175 -8.10 -5.11 -23.10
N LYS A 176 -9.00 -5.96 -23.62
CA LYS A 176 -8.96 -7.41 -23.37
C LYS A 176 -7.67 -8.05 -23.88
N LYS A 177 -7.23 -7.70 -25.09
CA LYS A 177 -5.94 -8.16 -25.64
C LYS A 177 -4.76 -7.76 -24.76
N PHE A 178 -4.80 -6.56 -24.18
CA PHE A 178 -3.77 -6.11 -23.23
C PHE A 178 -3.79 -6.96 -21.96
N MET A 179 -4.97 -7.26 -21.40
CA MET A 179 -5.10 -8.13 -20.24
C MET A 179 -4.56 -9.53 -20.52
N GLU A 180 -4.89 -10.11 -21.68
CA GLU A 180 -4.36 -11.42 -22.11
C GLU A 180 -2.84 -11.40 -22.30
N PHE A 181 -2.31 -10.32 -22.89
CA PHE A 181 -0.86 -10.14 -23.01
C PHE A 181 -0.17 -10.10 -21.63
N TYR A 182 -0.77 -9.42 -20.65
CA TYR A 182 -0.22 -9.29 -19.32
C TYR A 182 -0.26 -10.59 -18.49
N LEU A 183 -1.13 -11.53 -18.85
CA LEU A 183 -1.20 -12.86 -18.21
C LEU A 183 0.01 -13.76 -18.51
N ARG A 184 0.84 -13.40 -19.49
CA ARG A 184 2.04 -14.16 -19.83
C ARG A 184 3.10 -13.95 -18.77
N PRO A 185 3.68 -15.03 -18.19
CA PRO A 185 4.66 -14.91 -17.10
C PRO A 185 5.89 -14.06 -17.44
N GLU A 186 6.37 -14.18 -18.69
CA GLU A 186 7.52 -13.41 -19.18
C GLU A 186 7.24 -11.91 -19.31
N ILE A 187 5.97 -11.50 -19.37
CA ILE A 187 5.54 -10.10 -19.41
C ILE A 187 5.31 -9.58 -18.00
N ALA A 188 4.63 -10.37 -17.17
CA ALA A 188 4.33 -9.98 -15.79
C ALA A 188 5.58 -9.88 -14.91
N ALA A 189 6.70 -10.51 -15.33
CA ALA A 189 7.99 -10.49 -14.63
C ALA A 189 8.90 -9.30 -15.00
N LEU A 190 8.51 -8.47 -15.99
CA LEU A 190 9.24 -7.26 -16.39
C LEU A 190 8.98 -6.10 -15.45
#